data_a5fde424e3f9a684415d88b30a232a8b
#
_entry.id   a5fde424e3f9a684415d88b30a232a8b
#
_cell.length_a   1.000
_cell.length_b   1.000
_cell.length_c   1.000
_cell.angle_alpha   90.00
_cell.angle_beta   90.00
_cell.angle_gamma   90.00
#
_symmetry.space_group_name_H-M   'P 1'
#
loop_
_entity.id
_entity.type
_entity.pdbx_description
1 polymer ?
#
loop_
_entity_poly.entity_id
_entity_poly.type
_entity_poly.pdbx_seq_one_letter_code
_entity_poly.pdbx_strand_id
1 'polypeptide(L)'
;MTRIGLIADTHHYLDETIFTHFKDCDEVWHIGDFGTIEIANKIRQQKILKGVYGNIDGQDIRKEFQEQLVFMCEGVKVMMRHIGGYPPKYNPDTKKEILIHKPQLFISGHSH
;
A
#
# COMPACT_ATOMS: atom_id res chain seq x y z
N MET A 1 14.21 -14.29 5.30
CA MET A 1 13.82 -13.38 4.19
C MET A 1 12.31 -13.17 4.19
N THR A 2 11.87 -11.92 4.14
CA THR A 2 10.45 -11.58 4.10
C THR A 2 9.97 -11.52 2.66
N ARG A 3 8.91 -12.24 2.35
CA ARG A 3 8.29 -12.22 1.03
C ARG A 3 7.04 -11.36 1.09
N ILE A 4 6.94 -10.38 0.17
CA ILE A 4 5.89 -9.37 0.18
C ILE A 4 5.04 -9.50 -1.07
N GLY A 5 3.71 -9.54 -0.88
CA GLY A 5 2.76 -9.41 -1.98
C GLY A 5 2.29 -7.97 -2.09
N LEU A 6 2.44 -7.36 -3.25
CA LEU A 6 1.97 -6.00 -3.49
C LEU A 6 0.64 -6.02 -4.22
N ILE A 7 -0.32 -5.24 -3.74
CA ILE A 7 -1.63 -5.13 -4.34
C ILE A 7 -2.12 -3.67 -4.25
N ALA A 8 -2.92 -3.24 -5.22
CA ALA A 8 -3.52 -1.91 -5.23
C ALA A 8 -4.82 -1.94 -6.02
N ASP A 9 -5.63 -0.90 -5.83
CA ASP A 9 -6.80 -0.63 -6.66
C ASP A 9 -7.78 -1.80 -6.74
N THR A 10 -8.08 -2.41 -5.59
CA THR A 10 -9.03 -3.53 -5.53
C THR A 10 -10.47 -3.09 -5.78
N HIS A 11 -10.80 -1.82 -5.49
CA HIS A 11 -12.08 -1.18 -5.85
C HIS A 11 -13.31 -2.03 -5.55
N HIS A 12 -13.48 -2.43 -4.27
CA HIS A 12 -14.60 -3.25 -3.81
C HIS A 12 -14.56 -4.72 -4.23
N TYR A 13 -13.55 -5.12 -5.00
CA TYR A 13 -13.44 -6.49 -5.48
C TYR A 13 -12.09 -7.11 -5.11
N LEU A 14 -12.14 -8.30 -4.56
CA LEU A 14 -10.95 -9.07 -4.25
C LEU A 14 -11.17 -10.51 -4.70
N ASP A 15 -10.47 -10.90 -5.76
CA ASP A 15 -10.52 -12.26 -6.29
C ASP A 15 -9.77 -13.20 -5.34
N GLU A 16 -10.40 -14.31 -4.98
CA GLU A 16 -9.78 -15.28 -4.09
C GLU A 16 -8.53 -15.92 -4.68
N THR A 17 -8.36 -15.89 -5.99
CA THR A 17 -7.14 -16.37 -6.64
C THR A 17 -5.91 -15.56 -6.21
N ILE A 18 -6.10 -14.32 -5.73
CA ILE A 18 -5.01 -13.50 -5.20
C ILE A 18 -4.35 -14.19 -4.02
N PHE A 19 -5.14 -14.84 -3.15
CA PHE A 19 -4.60 -15.55 -2.00
C PHE A 19 -3.76 -16.75 -2.42
N THR A 20 -4.10 -17.38 -3.53
CA THR A 20 -3.29 -18.46 -4.09
C THR A 20 -1.94 -17.93 -4.56
N HIS A 21 -1.91 -16.78 -5.23
CA HIS A 21 -0.68 -16.14 -5.68
C HIS A 21 0.19 -15.68 -4.52
N PHE A 22 -0.42 -15.24 -3.41
CA PHE A 22 0.30 -14.75 -2.24
C PHE A 22 0.52 -15.82 -1.17
N LYS A 23 0.26 -17.07 -1.49
CA LYS A 23 0.36 -18.18 -0.55
C LYS A 23 1.71 -18.22 0.18
N ASP A 24 2.79 -17.98 -0.54
CA ASP A 24 4.13 -18.03 0.01
C ASP A 24 4.64 -16.70 0.52
N CYS A 25 3.80 -15.66 0.49
CA CYS A 25 4.17 -14.36 1.02
C CYS A 25 3.92 -14.28 2.52
N ASP A 26 4.79 -13.60 3.23
CA ASP A 26 4.64 -13.37 4.68
C ASP A 26 3.71 -12.22 4.98
N GLU A 27 3.74 -11.19 4.14
CA GLU A 27 2.93 -9.98 4.30
C GLU A 27 2.32 -9.57 2.96
N VAL A 28 1.21 -8.83 3.05
CA VAL A 28 0.60 -8.17 1.90
C VAL A 28 0.61 -6.67 2.17
N TRP A 29 1.09 -5.91 1.20
CA TRP A 29 1.10 -4.44 1.27
C TRP A 29 0.11 -3.90 0.25
N HIS A 30 -0.91 -3.20 0.73
CA HIS A 30 -1.95 -2.59 -0.12
C HIS A 30 -1.66 -1.10 -0.28
N ILE A 31 -1.58 -0.64 -1.51
CA ILE A 31 -1.11 0.70 -1.83
C ILE A 31 -2.27 1.64 -2.17
N GLY A 32 -3.45 1.36 -1.61
CA GLY A 32 -4.60 2.26 -1.68
C GLY A 32 -5.69 1.82 -2.62
N ASP A 33 -6.82 2.50 -2.51
CA ASP A 33 -8.05 2.21 -3.23
C ASP A 33 -8.56 0.80 -2.93
N PHE A 34 -8.72 0.53 -1.63
CA PHE A 34 -9.33 -0.73 -1.15
C PHE A 34 -10.75 -0.88 -1.66
N GLY A 35 -11.51 0.21 -1.61
CA GLY A 35 -12.92 0.22 -1.91
C GLY A 35 -13.79 0.06 -0.67
N THR A 36 -13.65 -1.06 0.05
CA THR A 36 -14.40 -1.31 1.29
C THR A 36 -13.46 -1.85 2.37
N ILE A 37 -13.87 -1.63 3.63
CA ILE A 37 -13.10 -2.17 4.77
C ILE A 37 -13.13 -3.70 4.78
N GLU A 38 -14.13 -4.30 4.19
CA GLU A 38 -14.25 -5.76 4.11
C GLU A 38 -13.07 -6.38 3.38
N ILE A 39 -12.56 -5.72 2.34
CA ILE A 39 -11.38 -6.18 1.60
C ILE A 39 -10.17 -6.22 2.53
N ALA A 40 -9.95 -5.14 3.30
CA ALA A 40 -8.86 -5.08 4.25
C ALA A 40 -8.97 -6.19 5.31
N ASN A 41 -10.17 -6.38 5.85
CA ASN A 41 -10.41 -7.41 6.87
C ASN A 41 -10.16 -8.82 6.31
N LYS A 42 -10.57 -9.07 5.08
CA LYS A 42 -10.37 -10.35 4.43
C LYS A 42 -8.89 -10.68 4.26
N ILE A 43 -8.09 -9.68 3.90
CA ILE A 43 -6.64 -9.86 3.78
C ILE A 43 -6.02 -10.08 5.16
N ARG A 44 -6.44 -9.31 6.18
CA ARG A 44 -5.91 -9.42 7.54
C ARG A 44 -6.14 -10.79 8.18
N GLN A 45 -7.20 -11.48 7.77
CA GLN A 45 -7.49 -12.81 8.29
C GLN A 45 -6.46 -13.84 7.85
N GLN A 46 -5.76 -13.60 6.77
CA GLN A 46 -4.84 -14.56 6.19
C GLN A 46 -3.38 -14.13 6.24
N LYS A 47 -3.12 -12.84 6.17
CA LYS A 47 -1.76 -12.30 6.10
C LYS A 47 -1.63 -11.03 6.93
N ILE A 48 -0.40 -10.71 7.29
CA ILE A 48 -0.09 -9.40 7.87
C ILE A 48 -0.30 -8.35 6.78
N LEU A 49 -1.13 -7.36 7.06
CA LEU A 49 -1.45 -6.31 6.09
C LEU A 49 -0.86 -4.99 6.53
N LYS A 50 -0.08 -4.37 5.64
CA LYS A 50 0.33 -2.97 5.73
C LYS A 50 -0.29 -2.24 4.57
N GLY A 51 -0.78 -1.02 4.79
CA GLY A 51 -1.44 -0.32 3.72
C GLY A 51 -1.57 1.17 3.94
N VAL A 52 -1.90 1.85 2.86
CA VAL A 52 -2.26 3.27 2.86
C VAL A 52 -3.62 3.40 2.18
N TYR A 53 -4.36 4.47 2.50
CA TYR A 53 -5.63 4.68 1.81
C TYR A 53 -5.40 5.38 0.47
N GLY A 54 -6.32 5.17 -0.46
CA GLY A 54 -6.30 5.80 -1.76
C GLY A 54 -7.36 6.90 -1.88
N ASN A 55 -7.39 7.54 -3.05
CA ASN A 55 -8.27 8.68 -3.28
C ASN A 55 -9.76 8.30 -3.27
N ILE A 56 -10.12 7.05 -3.58
CA ILE A 56 -11.52 6.61 -3.54
C ILE A 56 -11.94 6.07 -2.17
N ASP A 57 -11.00 5.84 -1.27
CA ASP A 57 -11.31 5.22 0.02
C ASP A 57 -12.08 6.17 0.94
N GLY A 58 -13.13 5.62 1.56
CA GLY A 58 -13.99 6.36 2.45
C GLY A 58 -13.48 6.40 3.89
N GLN A 59 -14.36 6.88 4.78
CA GLN A 59 -14.00 7.11 6.18
C GLN A 59 -13.60 5.85 6.94
N ASP A 60 -14.23 4.72 6.64
CA ASP A 60 -13.94 3.45 7.30
C ASP A 60 -12.50 3.00 7.05
N ILE A 61 -12.01 3.17 5.82
CA ILE A 61 -10.63 2.85 5.47
C ILE A 61 -9.68 3.91 6.05
N ARG A 62 -10.03 5.19 5.94
CA ARG A 62 -9.17 6.29 6.39
C ARG A 62 -8.98 6.33 7.90
N LYS A 63 -9.87 5.72 8.66
CA LYS A 63 -9.73 5.59 10.11
C LYS A 63 -8.69 4.56 10.50
N GLU A 64 -8.49 3.53 9.68
CA GLU A 64 -7.61 2.42 10.01
C GLU A 64 -6.27 2.48 9.28
N PHE A 65 -6.19 3.20 8.18
CA PHE A 65 -4.97 3.34 7.39
C PHE A 65 -4.60 4.81 7.24
N GLN A 66 -3.33 5.06 7.01
CA GLN A 66 -2.82 6.42 6.82
C GLN A 66 -2.65 6.73 5.34
N GLU A 67 -2.53 8.01 5.01
CA GLU A 67 -2.24 8.44 3.65
C GLU A 67 -0.85 7.97 3.21
N GLN A 68 0.08 7.93 4.16
CA GLN A 68 1.46 7.59 3.92
C GLN A 68 1.96 6.68 5.03
N LEU A 69 2.74 5.69 4.65
CA LEU A 69 3.35 4.78 5.61
C LEU A 69 4.86 4.74 5.38
N VAL A 70 5.62 4.95 6.44
CA VAL A 70 7.09 4.86 6.42
C VAL A 70 7.49 3.85 7.48
N PHE A 71 8.24 2.83 7.08
CA PHE A 71 8.61 1.76 7.99
C PHE A 71 9.89 1.05 7.53
N MET A 72 10.44 0.24 8.43
CA MET A 72 11.63 -0.55 8.12
C MET A 72 11.22 -1.99 7.80
N CYS A 73 11.81 -2.55 6.76
CA CYS A 73 11.64 -3.94 6.41
C CYS A 73 13.02 -4.52 6.09
N GLU A 74 13.48 -5.44 6.92
CA GLU A 74 14.77 -6.11 6.76
C GLU A 74 15.93 -5.10 6.54
N GLY A 75 15.92 -4.01 7.30
CA GLY A 75 16.98 -3.00 7.21
C GLY A 75 16.79 -1.98 6.10
N VAL A 76 15.73 -2.09 5.33
CA VAL A 76 15.40 -1.15 4.24
C VAL A 76 14.30 -0.20 4.70
N LYS A 77 14.51 1.09 4.54
CA LYS A 77 13.48 2.09 4.84
C LYS A 77 12.53 2.20 3.66
N VAL A 78 11.27 1.87 3.92
CA VAL A 78 10.22 1.81 2.89
C VAL A 78 9.22 2.93 3.11
N MET A 79 8.83 3.60 2.05
CA MET A 79 7.77 4.61 2.06
C MET A 79 6.70 4.24 1.05
N MET A 80 5.43 4.26 1.48
CA MET A 80 4.28 3.95 0.63
C MET A 80 3.31 5.12 0.60
N ARG A 81 2.85 5.48 -0.59
CA ARG A 81 1.74 6.43 -0.80
C ARG A 81 0.95 5.97 -2.02
N HIS A 82 -0.36 6.17 -2.01
CA HIS A 82 -1.19 5.79 -3.16
C HIS A 82 -0.85 6.65 -4.39
N ILE A 83 -0.80 7.96 -4.21
CA ILE A 83 -0.51 8.89 -5.30
C ILE A 83 0.96 9.31 -5.21
N GLY A 84 1.77 8.84 -6.17
CA GLY A 84 3.20 9.10 -6.17
C GLY A 84 3.71 9.84 -7.40
N GLY A 85 3.04 9.67 -8.54
CA GLY A 85 3.51 10.17 -9.82
C GLY A 85 4.61 9.30 -10.42
N TYR A 86 5.31 9.81 -11.42
CA TYR A 86 6.39 9.10 -12.09
C TYR A 86 7.72 9.83 -11.92
N PRO A 87 8.86 9.11 -11.80
CA PRO A 87 10.15 9.76 -11.89
C PRO A 87 10.36 10.36 -13.29
N PRO A 88 10.90 11.59 -13.43
CA PRO A 88 11.25 12.52 -12.37
C PRO A 88 10.09 13.42 -11.91
N LYS A 89 8.88 13.18 -12.41
CA LYS A 89 7.72 14.04 -12.17
C LYS A 89 6.84 13.49 -11.06
N TYR A 90 7.36 13.45 -9.84
CA TYR A 90 6.55 13.07 -8.69
C TYR A 90 5.52 14.15 -8.36
N ASN A 91 4.40 13.71 -7.76
CA ASN A 91 3.44 14.63 -7.14
C ASN A 91 4.21 15.55 -6.16
N PRO A 92 3.95 16.88 -6.14
CA PRO A 92 4.71 17.81 -5.28
C PRO A 92 4.75 17.43 -3.81
N ASP A 93 3.62 17.03 -3.23
CA ASP A 93 3.58 16.61 -1.83
C ASP A 93 4.39 15.34 -1.60
N THR A 94 4.30 14.40 -2.52
CA THR A 94 5.06 13.15 -2.46
C THR A 94 6.55 13.42 -2.56
N LYS A 95 6.95 14.30 -3.48
CA LYS A 95 8.36 14.68 -3.63
C LYS A 95 8.90 15.29 -2.35
N LYS A 96 8.13 16.16 -1.70
CA LYS A 96 8.51 16.79 -0.44
C LYS A 96 8.73 15.73 0.64
N GLU A 97 7.83 14.76 0.75
CA GLU A 97 7.92 13.70 1.75
C GLU A 97 9.10 12.77 1.49
N ILE A 98 9.39 12.47 0.23
CA ILE A 98 10.56 11.68 -0.13
C ILE A 98 11.84 12.39 0.32
N LEU A 99 11.92 13.70 0.12
CA LEU A 99 13.08 14.48 0.53
C LEU A 99 13.24 14.53 2.06
N ILE A 100 12.13 14.53 2.80
CA ILE A 100 12.14 14.55 4.25
C ILE A 100 12.56 13.20 4.82
N HIS A 101 11.96 12.11 4.35
CA HIS A 101 12.14 10.77 4.92
C HIS A 101 13.31 10.01 4.30
N LYS A 102 13.70 10.36 3.08
CA LYS A 102 14.81 9.72 2.35
C LYS A 102 14.70 8.19 2.35
N PRO A 103 13.57 7.63 1.88
CA PRO A 103 13.43 6.19 1.84
C PRO A 103 14.38 5.54 0.84
N GLN A 104 14.76 4.30 1.13
CA GLN A 104 15.55 3.50 0.21
C GLN A 104 14.66 2.84 -0.85
N LEU A 105 13.37 2.63 -0.52
CA LEU A 105 12.37 2.09 -1.44
C LEU A 105 11.09 2.92 -1.32
N PHE A 106 10.60 3.40 -2.45
CA PHE A 106 9.33 4.11 -2.52
C PHE A 106 8.34 3.33 -3.39
N ILE A 107 7.14 3.11 -2.87
CA ILE A 107 6.09 2.35 -3.55
C ILE A 107 4.85 3.23 -3.68
N SER A 108 4.31 3.32 -4.90
CA SER A 108 3.06 4.03 -5.16
C SER A 108 2.15 3.21 -6.06
N GLY A 109 0.82 3.42 -5.92
CA GLY A 109 -0.17 2.66 -6.68
C GLY A 109 -0.81 3.44 -7.80
N HIS A 110 -1.32 4.62 -7.49
CA HIS A 110 -2.08 5.43 -8.45
C HIS A 110 -1.14 6.28 -9.29
N SER A 111 -0.83 5.81 -10.50
CA SER A 111 0.05 6.55 -11.40
C SER A 111 -0.66 6.82 -12.72
N HIS A 112 -0.75 8.10 -13.06
CA HIS A 112 -1.39 8.58 -14.29
C HIS A 112 -0.42 9.42 -15.10
#